data_43740a1dbeff73a9d91cd007cb705022
#
_entry.id   43740a1dbeff73a9d91cd007cb705022
#
_cell.length_a   1.000
_cell.length_b   1.000
_cell.length_c   1.000
_cell.angle_alpha   90.00
_cell.angle_beta   90.00
_cell.angle_gamma   90.00
#
_symmetry.space_group_name_H-M   'P 1'
#
loop_
_entity.id
_entity.type
_entity.pdbx_description
1 polymer ?
#
loop_
_entity_poly.entity_id
_entity_poly.type
_entity_poly.pdbx_seq_one_letter_code
_entity_poly.pdbx_strand_id
1 'polypeptide(L)'
;RSRPWLWTCMVLFQALFPQAELIIDRFHIVTQVNRALNRARIGFMNTLKKANDLKAKRDYRKLKKYWKLILKKEELLNGTEYRYHRLFKGTVTERGIIDYILSLDESLRLNYNAYQTIVFTVTHRKPDLFRSFIHEKQQGLSAKMDQALKTFRQSERAIVNALSYDYSNGLVEGINNKIKVIKRTAYGYRNFSNFRNRIFIEYKLLETKTAA
;
A
#
# COMPACT_ATOMS: atom_id res chain seq x y z
N ARG A 1 0.41 18.30 9.86
CA ARG A 1 1.56 17.67 10.56
C ARG A 1 1.08 16.33 11.12
N SER A 2 0.96 15.32 10.29
CA SER A 2 0.75 13.95 10.77
C SER A 2 2.11 13.43 11.25
N ARG A 3 2.35 13.44 12.54
CA ARG A 3 3.38 12.58 13.14
C ARG A 3 3.02 11.17 12.71
N PRO A 4 3.94 10.36 12.20
CA PRO A 4 3.65 8.98 11.89
C PRO A 4 3.41 8.27 13.23
N TRP A 5 2.15 8.20 13.64
CA TRP A 5 1.70 7.48 14.85
C TRP A 5 2.26 6.04 14.88
N LEU A 6 2.51 5.47 13.71
CA LEU A 6 3.20 4.19 13.55
C LEU A 6 4.58 4.20 14.25
N TRP A 7 5.35 5.26 14.08
CA TRP A 7 6.70 5.37 14.67
C TRP A 7 6.65 5.47 16.21
N THR A 8 5.71 6.23 16.73
CA THR A 8 5.49 6.36 18.18
C THR A 8 5.04 5.04 18.79
N CYS A 9 4.17 4.30 18.12
CA CYS A 9 3.77 2.95 18.54
C CYS A 9 4.95 1.97 18.51
N MET A 10 5.79 2.01 17.46
CA MET A 10 6.97 1.14 17.34
C MET A 10 7.95 1.32 18.50
N VAL A 11 8.27 2.57 18.86
CA VAL A 11 9.17 2.89 19.98
C VAL A 11 8.57 2.40 21.30
N LEU A 12 7.28 2.62 21.52
CA LEU A 12 6.59 2.16 22.71
C LEU A 12 6.58 0.61 22.83
N PHE A 13 6.28 -0.07 21.72
CA PHE A 13 6.29 -1.54 21.69
C PHE A 13 7.68 -2.12 21.95
N GLN A 14 8.74 -1.54 21.39
CA GLN A 14 10.11 -2.00 21.65
C GLN A 14 10.54 -1.75 23.11
N ALA A 15 10.06 -0.67 23.74
CA ALA A 15 10.31 -0.40 25.16
C ALA A 15 9.59 -1.40 26.07
N LEU A 16 8.36 -1.80 25.71
CA LEU A 16 7.56 -2.76 26.50
C LEU A 16 7.94 -4.22 26.23
N PHE A 17 8.38 -4.54 25.04
CA PHE A 17 8.72 -5.89 24.60
C PHE A 17 10.09 -5.92 23.87
N PRO A 18 11.22 -5.81 24.63
CA PRO A 18 12.54 -5.66 24.02
C PRO A 18 12.97 -6.82 23.11
N GLN A 19 12.45 -8.02 23.37
CA GLN A 19 12.76 -9.23 22.59
C GLN A 19 11.78 -9.49 21.44
N ALA A 20 10.75 -8.66 21.29
CA ALA A 20 9.76 -8.86 20.23
C ALA A 20 10.30 -8.42 18.86
N GLU A 21 10.16 -9.27 17.86
CA GLU A 21 10.43 -8.92 16.48
C GLU A 21 9.27 -8.10 15.90
N LEU A 22 9.60 -6.89 15.44
CA LEU A 22 8.62 -6.02 14.84
C LEU A 22 8.42 -6.40 13.37
N ILE A 23 7.16 -6.56 12.97
CA ILE A 23 6.77 -6.91 11.60
C ILE A 23 5.74 -5.90 11.12
N ILE A 24 6.01 -5.25 9.99
CA ILE A 24 5.06 -4.35 9.34
C ILE A 24 4.22 -5.13 8.34
N ASP A 25 2.90 -4.98 8.40
CA ASP A 25 2.02 -5.58 7.39
C ASP A 25 2.39 -5.10 5.98
N ARG A 26 2.62 -6.07 5.09
CA ARG A 26 2.96 -5.85 3.68
C ARG A 26 1.95 -4.98 2.94
N PHE A 27 0.68 -5.05 3.33
CA PHE A 27 -0.36 -4.18 2.78
C PHE A 27 -0.05 -2.69 2.98
N HIS A 28 0.52 -2.31 4.14
CA HIS A 28 0.89 -0.92 4.40
C HIS A 28 2.04 -0.44 3.51
N ILE A 29 3.00 -1.30 3.20
CA ILE A 29 4.13 -0.99 2.30
C ILE A 29 3.58 -0.69 0.90
N VAL A 30 2.78 -1.63 0.35
CA VAL A 30 2.16 -1.47 -0.98
C VAL A 30 1.24 -0.26 -1.03
N THR A 31 0.44 -0.03 0.00
CA THR A 31 -0.46 1.13 0.07
C THR A 31 0.31 2.45 0.06
N GLN A 32 1.45 2.52 0.71
CA GLN A 32 2.27 3.73 0.75
C GLN A 32 2.86 4.07 -0.62
N VAL A 33 3.42 3.09 -1.34
CA VAL A 33 3.94 3.34 -2.69
C VAL A 33 2.83 3.57 -3.72
N ASN A 34 1.67 2.92 -3.59
CA ASN A 34 0.47 3.21 -4.38
C ASN A 34 0.07 4.70 -4.27
N ARG A 35 0.05 5.21 -3.03
CA ARG A 35 -0.25 6.62 -2.78
C ARG A 35 0.81 7.54 -3.38
N ALA A 36 2.08 7.18 -3.27
CA ALA A 36 3.18 7.96 -3.82
C ALA A 36 3.10 8.05 -5.35
N LEU A 37 2.95 6.92 -6.05
CA LEU A 37 2.79 6.88 -7.50
C LEU A 37 1.53 7.64 -7.97
N ASN A 38 0.41 7.45 -7.28
CA ASN A 38 -0.82 8.17 -7.63
C ASN A 38 -0.68 9.69 -7.46
N ARG A 39 0.10 10.14 -6.47
CA ARG A 39 0.42 11.57 -6.30
C ARG A 39 1.33 12.10 -7.42
N ALA A 40 2.33 11.33 -7.86
CA ALA A 40 3.15 11.68 -9.01
C ALA A 40 2.29 11.82 -10.27
N ARG A 41 1.41 10.85 -10.54
CA ARG A 41 0.44 10.89 -11.64
C ARG A 41 -0.46 12.14 -11.59
N ILE A 42 -1.03 12.45 -10.43
CA ILE A 42 -1.89 13.64 -10.25
C ILE A 42 -1.08 14.91 -10.44
N GLY A 43 0.17 14.96 -9.96
CA GLY A 43 1.08 16.08 -10.19
C GLY A 43 1.24 16.36 -11.67
N PHE A 44 1.60 15.34 -12.45
CA PHE A 44 1.72 15.46 -13.91
C PHE A 44 0.38 15.82 -14.58
N MET A 45 -0.74 15.23 -14.16
CA MET A 45 -2.07 15.61 -14.68
C MET A 45 -2.35 17.11 -14.48
N ASN A 46 -1.92 17.69 -13.37
CA ASN A 46 -2.14 19.11 -13.09
C ASN A 46 -1.29 20.01 -14.01
N THR A 47 -0.11 19.58 -14.45
CA THR A 47 0.65 20.32 -15.47
C THR A 47 -0.07 20.30 -16.81
N LEU A 48 -0.57 19.13 -17.25
CA LEU A 48 -1.36 19.01 -18.48
C LEU A 48 -2.66 19.83 -18.46
N LYS A 49 -3.29 19.95 -17.28
CA LYS A 49 -4.50 20.76 -17.13
C LYS A 49 -4.25 22.27 -17.36
N LYS A 50 -3.06 22.74 -17.00
CA LYS A 50 -2.65 24.13 -17.19
C LYS A 50 -2.25 24.42 -18.63
N ALA A 51 -1.75 23.43 -19.36
CA ALA A 51 -1.44 23.56 -20.78
C ALA A 51 -2.76 23.67 -21.58
N ASN A 52 -2.98 24.80 -22.28
CA ASN A 52 -4.22 25.02 -23.02
C ASN A 52 -4.18 24.40 -24.44
N ASP A 53 -3.60 23.20 -24.56
CA ASP A 53 -3.45 22.44 -25.80
C ASP A 53 -4.42 21.28 -25.87
N LEU A 54 -4.89 20.96 -27.09
CA LEU A 54 -5.79 19.83 -27.36
C LEU A 54 -5.16 18.48 -27.07
N LYS A 55 -3.84 18.34 -27.31
CA LYS A 55 -3.10 17.12 -27.02
C LYS A 55 -3.03 16.91 -25.49
N ALA A 56 -2.64 17.93 -24.74
CA ALA A 56 -2.60 17.88 -23.29
C ALA A 56 -3.96 17.52 -22.66
N LYS A 57 -5.07 18.07 -23.18
CA LYS A 57 -6.43 17.71 -22.76
C LYS A 57 -6.77 16.24 -23.00
N ARG A 58 -6.31 15.67 -24.13
CA ARG A 58 -6.49 14.22 -24.42
C ARG A 58 -5.67 13.37 -23.47
N ASP A 59 -4.42 13.69 -23.24
CA ASP A 59 -3.51 12.95 -22.38
C ASP A 59 -3.94 13.03 -20.90
N TYR A 60 -4.42 14.19 -20.45
CA TYR A 60 -5.09 14.33 -19.16
C TYR A 60 -6.25 13.33 -18.99
N ARG A 61 -7.11 13.18 -20.03
CA ARG A 61 -8.25 12.25 -19.98
C ARG A 61 -7.78 10.80 -19.93
N LYS A 62 -6.70 10.43 -20.63
CA LYS A 62 -6.10 9.09 -20.57
C LYS A 62 -5.57 8.79 -19.16
N LEU A 63 -4.74 9.67 -18.59
CA LEU A 63 -4.23 9.54 -17.23
C LEU A 63 -5.35 9.44 -16.17
N LYS A 64 -6.43 10.18 -16.37
CA LYS A 64 -7.61 10.12 -15.48
C LYS A 64 -8.36 8.80 -15.63
N LYS A 65 -8.52 8.26 -16.83
CA LYS A 65 -9.29 7.03 -17.09
C LYS A 65 -8.52 5.79 -16.67
N TYR A 66 -7.22 5.70 -16.98
CA TYR A 66 -6.43 4.49 -16.83
C TYR A 66 -5.60 4.42 -15.55
N TRP A 67 -5.96 5.20 -14.52
CA TRP A 67 -5.21 5.24 -13.28
C TRP A 67 -5.11 3.89 -12.54
N LYS A 68 -6.13 3.01 -12.65
CA LYS A 68 -6.10 1.66 -12.07
C LYS A 68 -5.08 0.77 -12.76
N LEU A 69 -4.91 0.93 -14.09
CA LEU A 69 -3.91 0.21 -14.86
C LEU A 69 -2.48 0.58 -14.43
N ILE A 70 -2.22 1.86 -14.15
CA ILE A 70 -0.92 2.32 -13.66
C ILE A 70 -0.56 1.68 -12.31
N LEU A 71 -1.56 1.38 -11.47
CA LEU A 71 -1.36 0.71 -10.19
C LEU A 71 -1.44 -0.82 -10.26
N LYS A 72 -1.67 -1.38 -11.45
CA LYS A 72 -1.66 -2.83 -11.67
C LYS A 72 -0.23 -3.34 -11.68
N LYS A 73 0.00 -4.53 -11.14
CA LYS A 73 1.31 -5.19 -11.23
C LYS A 73 1.67 -5.42 -12.69
N GLU A 74 2.91 -5.16 -13.05
CA GLU A 74 3.38 -5.30 -14.43
C GLU A 74 3.19 -6.71 -14.97
N GLU A 75 3.43 -7.72 -14.14
CA GLU A 75 3.23 -9.14 -14.45
C GLU A 75 1.79 -9.50 -14.85
N LEU A 76 0.81 -8.71 -14.38
CA LEU A 76 -0.61 -8.93 -14.63
C LEU A 76 -1.15 -8.08 -15.78
N LEU A 77 -0.33 -7.22 -16.39
CA LEU A 77 -0.73 -6.42 -17.53
C LEU A 77 -0.87 -7.30 -18.76
N ASN A 78 -2.04 -7.24 -19.38
CA ASN A 78 -2.28 -7.95 -20.64
C ASN A 78 -1.53 -7.27 -21.80
N GLY A 79 -0.59 -8.00 -22.39
CA GLY A 79 0.23 -7.55 -23.53
C GLY A 79 -0.20 -8.13 -24.88
N THR A 80 -1.16 -9.06 -24.92
CA THR A 80 -1.53 -9.83 -26.12
C THR A 80 -2.92 -9.52 -26.63
N GLU A 81 -3.86 -9.22 -25.74
CA GLU A 81 -5.26 -8.98 -26.12
C GLU A 81 -5.46 -7.50 -26.49
N TYR A 82 -5.80 -7.26 -27.74
CA TYR A 82 -6.13 -5.93 -28.24
C TYR A 82 -7.61 -5.63 -28.03
N ARG A 83 -7.91 -4.51 -27.38
CA ARG A 83 -9.27 -4.00 -27.18
C ARG A 83 -9.40 -2.59 -27.70
N TYR A 84 -10.58 -2.25 -28.25
CA TYR A 84 -10.84 -0.89 -28.72
C TYR A 84 -10.95 0.09 -27.55
N HIS A 85 -10.15 1.15 -27.60
CA HIS A 85 -10.15 2.21 -26.60
C HIS A 85 -10.48 3.56 -27.23
N ARG A 86 -11.65 4.10 -26.89
CA ARG A 86 -12.15 5.38 -27.45
C ARG A 86 -11.14 6.54 -27.34
N LEU A 87 -10.39 6.62 -26.22
CA LEU A 87 -9.41 7.69 -26.01
C LEU A 87 -8.13 7.51 -26.86
N PHE A 88 -7.88 6.31 -27.38
CA PHE A 88 -6.79 6.01 -28.31
C PHE A 88 -7.28 6.00 -29.75
N LYS A 89 -8.63 5.99 -29.97
CA LYS A 89 -9.25 5.84 -31.30
C LYS A 89 -8.76 4.61 -32.06
N GLY A 90 -8.45 3.54 -31.34
CA GLY A 90 -7.93 2.30 -31.91
C GLY A 90 -7.87 1.16 -30.91
N THR A 91 -7.39 0.02 -31.38
CA THR A 91 -7.17 -1.19 -30.55
C THR A 91 -5.78 -1.11 -29.92
N VAL A 92 -5.71 -1.27 -28.60
CA VAL A 92 -4.47 -1.21 -27.81
C VAL A 92 -4.54 -2.24 -26.69
N THR A 93 -3.40 -2.82 -26.31
CA THR A 93 -3.28 -3.71 -25.15
C THR A 93 -3.15 -2.88 -23.85
N GLU A 94 -3.37 -3.52 -22.68
CA GLU A 94 -3.13 -2.85 -21.39
C GLU A 94 -1.69 -2.36 -21.28
N ARG A 95 -0.71 -3.19 -21.70
CA ARG A 95 0.71 -2.81 -21.71
C ARG A 95 0.96 -1.61 -22.62
N GLY A 96 0.42 -1.60 -23.83
CA GLY A 96 0.56 -0.47 -24.75
C GLY A 96 -0.06 0.84 -24.22
N ILE A 97 -1.13 0.75 -23.42
CA ILE A 97 -1.68 1.92 -22.73
C ILE A 97 -0.69 2.46 -21.69
N ILE A 98 -0.07 1.57 -20.91
CA ILE A 98 0.92 1.97 -19.90
C ILE A 98 2.15 2.55 -20.57
N ASP A 99 2.70 1.91 -21.59
CA ASP A 99 3.87 2.38 -22.34
C ASP A 99 3.63 3.79 -22.90
N TYR A 100 2.45 4.02 -23.47
CA TYR A 100 2.07 5.36 -23.92
C TYR A 100 2.04 6.37 -22.78
N ILE A 101 1.42 6.03 -21.64
CA ILE A 101 1.31 6.95 -20.51
C ILE A 101 2.69 7.27 -19.93
N LEU A 102 3.58 6.29 -19.83
CA LEU A 102 4.93 6.47 -19.32
C LEU A 102 5.84 7.24 -20.28
N SER A 103 5.54 7.21 -21.59
CA SER A 103 6.27 8.03 -22.58
C SER A 103 5.96 9.52 -22.49
N LEU A 104 4.89 9.92 -21.79
CA LEU A 104 4.50 11.32 -21.68
C LEU A 104 5.36 12.12 -20.69
N ASP A 105 5.93 11.47 -19.68
CA ASP A 105 6.69 12.14 -18.63
C ASP A 105 7.71 11.19 -18.01
N GLU A 106 8.97 11.62 -18.02
CA GLU A 106 10.09 10.83 -17.50
C GLU A 106 10.00 10.62 -15.98
N SER A 107 9.62 11.66 -15.24
CA SER A 107 9.46 11.53 -13.79
C SER A 107 8.36 10.52 -13.43
N LEU A 108 7.25 10.51 -14.18
CA LEU A 108 6.19 9.50 -13.98
C LEU A 108 6.72 8.10 -14.28
N ARG A 109 7.52 7.91 -15.31
CA ARG A 109 8.17 6.64 -15.67
C ARG A 109 9.08 6.14 -14.55
N LEU A 110 9.93 7.00 -14.01
CA LEU A 110 10.84 6.66 -12.92
C LEU A 110 10.05 6.28 -11.65
N ASN A 111 9.00 7.02 -11.31
CA ASN A 111 8.13 6.68 -10.17
C ASN A 111 7.39 5.35 -10.39
N TYR A 112 6.98 5.04 -11.63
CA TYR A 112 6.35 3.77 -11.95
C TYR A 112 7.33 2.60 -11.79
N ASN A 113 8.55 2.73 -12.28
CA ASN A 113 9.59 1.70 -12.14
C ASN A 113 9.91 1.44 -10.67
N ALA A 114 10.09 2.50 -9.87
CA ALA A 114 10.29 2.37 -8.43
C ALA A 114 9.11 1.68 -7.73
N TYR A 115 7.89 2.00 -8.12
CA TYR A 115 6.68 1.34 -7.63
C TYR A 115 6.67 -0.15 -7.97
N GLN A 116 6.91 -0.52 -9.23
CA GLN A 116 6.90 -1.91 -9.67
C GLN A 116 7.98 -2.74 -8.96
N THR A 117 9.18 -2.19 -8.80
CA THR A 117 10.27 -2.85 -8.05
C THR A 117 9.86 -3.15 -6.62
N ILE A 118 9.28 -2.17 -5.89
CA ILE A 118 8.83 -2.39 -4.51
C ILE A 118 7.70 -3.41 -4.45
N VAL A 119 6.71 -3.31 -5.35
CA VAL A 119 5.58 -4.24 -5.39
C VAL A 119 6.07 -5.66 -5.71
N PHE A 120 7.00 -5.81 -6.63
CA PHE A 120 7.63 -7.08 -6.96
C PHE A 120 8.34 -7.68 -5.74
N THR A 121 9.22 -6.91 -5.07
CA THR A 121 9.97 -7.40 -3.90
C THR A 121 9.05 -7.82 -2.75
N VAL A 122 7.97 -7.07 -2.52
CA VAL A 122 6.98 -7.39 -1.48
C VAL A 122 6.16 -8.63 -1.86
N THR A 123 5.75 -8.75 -3.13
CA THR A 123 4.93 -9.87 -3.60
C THR A 123 5.71 -11.19 -3.56
N HIS A 124 6.97 -11.16 -4.03
CA HIS A 124 7.82 -12.36 -4.13
C HIS A 124 8.72 -12.57 -2.92
N ARG A 125 8.52 -11.78 -1.85
CA ARG A 125 9.29 -11.89 -0.61
C ARG A 125 10.80 -11.88 -0.84
N LYS A 126 11.30 -10.82 -1.49
CA LYS A 126 12.72 -10.65 -1.81
C LYS A 126 13.36 -9.57 -0.92
N PRO A 127 13.72 -9.89 0.36
CA PRO A 127 14.22 -8.90 1.32
C PRO A 127 15.52 -8.25 0.87
N ASP A 128 16.44 -9.01 0.27
CA ASP A 128 17.73 -8.47 -0.15
C ASP A 128 17.59 -7.49 -1.31
N LEU A 129 16.75 -7.82 -2.29
CA LEU A 129 16.45 -6.92 -3.41
C LEU A 129 15.74 -5.65 -2.92
N PHE A 130 14.81 -5.79 -1.96
CA PHE A 130 14.15 -4.63 -1.35
C PHE A 130 15.19 -3.72 -0.66
N ARG A 131 16.09 -4.30 0.15
CA ARG A 131 17.15 -3.58 0.85
C ARG A 131 18.07 -2.84 -0.12
N SER A 132 18.59 -3.53 -1.14
CA SER A 132 19.44 -2.92 -2.16
C SER A 132 18.75 -1.74 -2.83
N PHE A 133 17.49 -1.91 -3.24
CA PHE A 133 16.73 -0.89 -3.93
C PHE A 133 16.48 0.37 -3.09
N ILE A 134 16.10 0.23 -1.81
CA ILE A 134 15.82 1.41 -0.97
C ILE A 134 17.07 2.22 -0.64
N HIS A 135 18.27 1.59 -0.65
CA HIS A 135 19.55 2.27 -0.41
C HIS A 135 20.21 2.81 -1.68
N GLU A 136 19.79 2.33 -2.84
CA GLU A 136 20.25 2.88 -4.12
C GLU A 136 19.80 4.34 -4.26
N LYS A 137 20.72 5.17 -4.77
CA LYS A 137 20.42 6.60 -5.02
C LYS A 137 19.57 6.73 -6.27
N GLN A 138 18.27 6.90 -6.07
CA GLN A 138 17.32 7.15 -7.15
C GLN A 138 17.30 8.65 -7.50
N GLN A 139 17.39 9.00 -8.80
CA GLN A 139 17.26 10.37 -9.28
C GLN A 139 15.95 10.55 -10.04
N GLY A 140 15.40 11.77 -10.02
CA GLY A 140 14.20 12.12 -10.79
C GLY A 140 12.86 11.61 -10.20
N LEU A 141 12.89 11.03 -9.00
CA LEU A 141 11.66 10.64 -8.30
C LEU A 141 10.88 11.86 -7.80
N SER A 142 9.58 11.69 -7.65
CA SER A 142 8.73 12.69 -7.01
C SER A 142 9.02 12.78 -5.51
N ALA A 143 8.87 13.98 -4.93
CA ALA A 143 9.06 14.19 -3.49
C ALA A 143 8.25 13.23 -2.60
N LYS A 144 7.10 12.72 -3.10
CA LYS A 144 6.29 11.73 -2.36
C LYS A 144 6.85 10.31 -2.44
N MET A 145 7.47 9.94 -3.55
CA MET A 145 8.17 8.66 -3.66
C MET A 145 9.44 8.67 -2.82
N ASP A 146 10.23 9.74 -2.87
CA ASP A 146 11.40 9.91 -2.00
C ASP A 146 11.04 9.84 -0.53
N GLN A 147 9.93 10.48 -0.13
CA GLN A 147 9.42 10.40 1.25
C GLN A 147 9.04 8.97 1.62
N ALA A 148 8.43 8.20 0.71
CA ALA A 148 8.11 6.80 0.96
C ALA A 148 9.38 5.95 1.14
N LEU A 149 10.37 6.10 0.26
CA LEU A 149 11.66 5.40 0.37
C LEU A 149 12.40 5.77 1.67
N LYS A 150 12.38 7.05 2.05
CA LYS A 150 12.95 7.49 3.32
C LYS A 150 12.27 6.81 4.52
N THR A 151 10.96 6.70 4.50
CA THR A 151 10.20 5.98 5.55
C THR A 151 10.57 4.49 5.59
N PHE A 152 10.77 3.87 4.42
CA PHE A 152 11.16 2.46 4.36
C PHE A 152 12.57 2.22 4.90
N ARG A 153 13.54 3.11 4.64
CA ARG A 153 14.87 3.05 5.26
C ARG A 153 14.80 3.13 6.78
N GLN A 154 13.95 4.01 7.32
CA GLN A 154 13.74 4.16 8.77
C GLN A 154 13.11 2.92 9.41
N SER A 155 12.33 2.16 8.66
CA SER A 155 11.61 0.98 9.13
C SER A 155 12.15 -0.33 8.50
N GLU A 156 13.36 -0.29 7.96
CA GLU A 156 13.94 -1.38 7.16
C GLU A 156 13.87 -2.73 7.86
N ARG A 157 14.33 -2.83 9.11
CA ARG A 157 14.31 -4.08 9.88
C ARG A 157 12.91 -4.68 9.95
N ALA A 158 11.92 -3.88 10.26
CA ALA A 158 10.55 -4.35 10.39
C ALA A 158 9.91 -4.76 9.05
N ILE A 159 10.34 -4.12 7.94
CA ILE A 159 9.92 -4.50 6.59
C ILE A 159 10.63 -5.78 6.15
N VAL A 160 11.92 -5.89 6.36
CA VAL A 160 12.69 -7.11 6.06
C VAL A 160 12.12 -8.31 6.81
N ASN A 161 11.79 -8.15 8.10
CA ASN A 161 11.11 -9.18 8.86
C ASN A 161 9.76 -9.57 8.23
N ALA A 162 8.98 -8.59 7.74
CA ALA A 162 7.71 -8.86 7.06
C ALA A 162 7.86 -9.63 5.73
N LEU A 163 9.02 -9.53 5.09
CA LEU A 163 9.33 -10.26 3.87
C LEU A 163 9.94 -11.64 4.15
N SER A 164 10.62 -11.80 5.29
CA SER A 164 11.30 -13.04 5.68
C SER A 164 10.38 -14.02 6.42
N TYR A 165 9.52 -13.49 7.32
CA TYR A 165 8.62 -14.33 8.11
C TYR A 165 7.26 -14.52 7.42
N ASP A 166 6.64 -15.70 7.68
CA ASP A 166 5.34 -16.04 7.12
C ASP A 166 4.14 -15.59 8.00
N TYR A 167 4.36 -14.61 8.85
CA TYR A 167 3.28 -14.07 9.66
C TYR A 167 2.37 -13.16 8.84
N SER A 168 1.08 -13.33 9.02
CA SER A 168 0.06 -12.44 8.47
C SER A 168 -0.76 -11.81 9.59
N ASN A 169 -1.28 -10.62 9.34
CA ASN A 169 -2.18 -9.92 10.26
C ASN A 169 -3.61 -10.51 10.24
N GLY A 170 -3.85 -11.54 9.41
CA GLY A 170 -5.17 -12.12 9.18
C GLY A 170 -5.86 -12.62 10.44
N LEU A 171 -5.10 -13.24 11.36
CA LEU A 171 -5.64 -13.69 12.65
C LEU A 171 -6.15 -12.52 13.49
N VAL A 172 -5.34 -11.46 13.61
CA VAL A 172 -5.69 -10.24 14.37
C VAL A 172 -6.86 -9.52 13.73
N GLU A 173 -6.88 -9.43 12.39
CA GLU A 173 -8.02 -8.86 11.64
C GLU A 173 -9.30 -9.69 11.87
N GLY A 174 -9.22 -11.00 11.86
CA GLY A 174 -10.33 -11.91 12.18
C GLY A 174 -10.87 -11.66 13.59
N ILE A 175 -9.97 -11.57 14.58
CA ILE A 175 -10.32 -11.24 15.96
C ILE A 175 -11.01 -9.87 16.04
N ASN A 176 -10.40 -8.84 15.45
CA ASN A 176 -10.95 -7.50 15.44
C ASN A 176 -12.32 -7.42 14.74
N ASN A 177 -12.52 -8.17 13.67
CA ASN A 177 -13.82 -8.25 12.99
C ASN A 177 -14.87 -8.93 13.87
N LYS A 178 -14.52 -10.02 14.55
CA LYS A 178 -15.42 -10.68 15.51
C LYS A 178 -15.81 -9.74 16.66
N ILE A 179 -14.85 -9.00 17.22
CA ILE A 179 -15.10 -7.97 18.25
C ILE A 179 -16.07 -6.88 17.73
N LYS A 180 -15.88 -6.42 16.47
CA LYS A 180 -16.80 -5.46 15.85
C LYS A 180 -18.21 -6.04 15.68
N VAL A 181 -18.32 -7.33 15.34
CA VAL A 181 -19.61 -8.04 15.24
C VAL A 181 -20.28 -8.10 16.62
N ILE A 182 -19.56 -8.53 17.67
CA ILE A 182 -20.05 -8.56 19.04
C ILE A 182 -20.63 -7.19 19.45
N LYS A 183 -19.88 -6.11 19.16
CA LYS A 183 -20.35 -4.75 19.45
C LYS A 183 -21.62 -4.39 18.67
N ARG A 184 -21.71 -4.80 17.41
CA ARG A 184 -22.84 -4.49 16.52
C ARG A 184 -24.08 -5.25 16.88
N THR A 185 -23.99 -6.54 17.16
CA THR A 185 -25.13 -7.40 17.52
C THR A 185 -25.77 -7.02 18.86
N ALA A 186 -25.00 -6.41 19.77
CA ALA A 186 -25.49 -5.88 21.02
C ALA A 186 -26.01 -4.43 20.92
N TYR A 187 -26.14 -3.87 19.71
CA TYR A 187 -26.50 -2.46 19.48
C TYR A 187 -25.64 -1.44 20.24
N GLY A 188 -24.43 -1.85 20.61
CA GLY A 188 -23.46 -1.10 21.40
C GLY A 188 -23.44 -1.49 22.88
N TYR A 189 -22.41 -1.00 23.56
CA TYR A 189 -22.22 -1.19 24.99
C TYR A 189 -22.00 0.17 25.66
N ARG A 190 -22.76 0.46 26.70
CA ARG A 190 -22.57 1.65 27.55
C ARG A 190 -21.42 1.48 28.54
N ASN A 191 -21.17 0.24 28.98
CA ASN A 191 -20.13 -0.11 29.95
C ASN A 191 -19.04 -0.95 29.29
N PHE A 192 -17.79 -0.48 29.37
CA PHE A 192 -16.64 -1.18 28.80
C PHE A 192 -16.41 -2.55 29.46
N SER A 193 -16.63 -2.69 30.76
CA SER A 193 -16.42 -3.96 31.46
C SER A 193 -17.38 -5.06 30.94
N ASN A 194 -18.63 -4.71 30.67
CA ASN A 194 -19.59 -5.63 30.08
C ASN A 194 -19.18 -6.03 28.66
N PHE A 195 -18.67 -5.09 27.87
CA PHE A 195 -18.14 -5.36 26.53
C PHE A 195 -16.94 -6.31 26.58
N ARG A 196 -15.97 -6.02 27.45
CA ARG A 196 -14.80 -6.87 27.67
C ARG A 196 -15.21 -8.27 28.10
N ASN A 197 -16.10 -8.41 29.07
CA ASN A 197 -16.58 -9.71 29.56
C ASN A 197 -17.27 -10.50 28.44
N ARG A 198 -18.07 -9.85 27.60
CA ARG A 198 -18.69 -10.50 26.44
C ARG A 198 -17.65 -11.02 25.45
N ILE A 199 -16.59 -10.25 25.18
CA ILE A 199 -15.47 -10.72 24.36
C ILE A 199 -14.81 -11.94 24.97
N PHE A 200 -14.53 -11.93 26.28
CA PHE A 200 -13.90 -13.05 26.95
C PHE A 200 -14.77 -14.32 26.92
N ILE A 201 -16.07 -14.21 27.11
CA ILE A 201 -17.01 -15.32 26.98
C ILE A 201 -16.98 -15.90 25.56
N GLU A 202 -17.07 -15.04 24.53
CA GLU A 202 -17.08 -15.45 23.11
C GLU A 202 -15.78 -16.15 22.68
N TYR A 203 -14.66 -15.78 23.30
CA TYR A 203 -13.35 -16.40 23.06
C TYR A 203 -12.98 -17.48 24.07
N LYS A 204 -13.90 -17.85 25.00
CA LYS A 204 -13.69 -18.85 26.08
C LYS A 204 -12.44 -18.54 26.92
N LEU A 205 -12.14 -17.24 27.13
CA LEU A 205 -11.00 -16.79 27.93
C LEU A 205 -11.32 -16.64 29.43
N LEU A 206 -12.56 -16.77 29.82
CA LEU A 206 -12.96 -16.87 31.23
C LEU A 206 -12.88 -18.34 31.63
N GLU A 207 -12.00 -18.66 32.55
CA GLU A 207 -12.09 -19.91 33.30
C GLU A 207 -13.43 -19.90 34.07
N THR A 208 -14.35 -20.76 33.70
CA THR A 208 -15.47 -21.09 34.57
C THR A 208 -14.87 -21.77 35.80
N LYS A 209 -14.77 -21.05 36.92
CA LYS A 209 -14.62 -21.70 38.20
C LYS A 209 -15.84 -22.58 38.35
N THR A 210 -15.69 -23.85 38.02
CA THR A 210 -16.63 -24.87 38.45
C THR A 210 -16.64 -24.79 39.96
N ALA A 211 -17.74 -24.29 40.52
CA ALA A 211 -18.01 -24.42 41.96
C ALA A 211 -18.00 -25.92 42.28
N ALA A 212 -17.04 -26.33 43.11
CA ALA A 212 -17.02 -27.62 43.75
C ALA A 212 -18.07 -27.65 44.85
#